data_da6e1f10702a2ae7473a7b70ddd021a7
#
_entry.id   da6e1f10702a2ae7473a7b70ddd021a7
#
_cell.length_a   1.000
_cell.length_b   1.000
_cell.length_c   1.000
_cell.angle_alpha   90.00
_cell.angle_beta   90.00
_cell.angle_gamma   90.00
#
_symmetry.space_group_name_H-M   'P 1'
#
loop_
_entity.id
_entity.type
_entity.pdbx_description
1 polymer ?
#
loop_
_entity_poly.entity_id
_entity_poly.type
_entity_poly.pdbx_seq_one_letter_code
_entity_poly.pdbx_strand_id
1 'polypeptide(L)'
;MRTKRAKSAGKRSKPGRIHVVLTTLGREIAQEIIPAGVALPPEYDLEIRLGVGRGVVREAIKTLSGKGLVSVRPRHGTHVLPRRDWSLLDRDVLNWLVGQDKPDRELLLAVQEVRSIIEPAAAALAATRATKEDRQRIHAALEAMETSDSQATATDADKAFHLAILDATHNPVLQGFRGAIDTILSAVFLVAVDSVDGWFDDNLPNHAATARAIEEGDAKKARNAMEQVLGYTQSKLSSLNAGAGHRERRLRGPRDRRQS
;
A
#
# COMPACT_ATOMS: atom_id res chain seq x y z
N MET A 1 17.16 44.99 -16.51
CA MET A 1 16.42 44.51 -15.33
C MET A 1 15.25 43.64 -15.79
N ARG A 2 15.38 42.32 -15.67
CA ARG A 2 14.33 41.36 -16.00
C ARG A 2 13.99 40.61 -14.71
N THR A 3 12.84 40.96 -14.15
CA THR A 3 12.28 40.33 -12.94
C THR A 3 11.87 38.85 -13.23
N LYS A 4 12.51 37.93 -12.53
CA LYS A 4 12.12 36.49 -12.51
C LYS A 4 10.80 36.36 -11.79
N ARG A 5 9.74 35.89 -12.51
CA ARG A 5 8.49 35.40 -11.93
C ARG A 5 8.77 34.12 -11.14
N ALA A 6 8.52 34.17 -9.85
CA ALA A 6 8.47 32.99 -8.99
C ALA A 6 7.34 32.06 -9.47
N LYS A 7 7.66 30.79 -9.71
CA LYS A 7 6.68 29.74 -9.97
C LYS A 7 5.88 29.48 -8.68
N SER A 8 4.58 29.71 -8.72
CA SER A 8 3.64 29.42 -7.64
C SER A 8 3.64 27.92 -7.35
N ALA A 9 3.83 27.58 -6.07
CA ALA A 9 3.61 26.24 -5.54
C ALA A 9 2.19 25.78 -5.87
N GLY A 10 2.06 24.61 -6.48
CA GLY A 10 0.79 24.05 -6.94
C GLY A 10 -0.20 23.91 -5.77
N LYS A 11 -1.28 24.66 -5.81
CA LYS A 11 -2.48 24.45 -4.99
C LYS A 11 -2.96 23.01 -5.20
N ARG A 12 -2.89 22.13 -4.18
CA ARG A 12 -3.59 20.85 -4.20
C ARG A 12 -5.08 21.13 -4.47
N SER A 13 -5.58 20.70 -5.62
CA SER A 13 -6.99 20.85 -5.98
C SER A 13 -7.82 20.08 -4.95
N LYS A 14 -8.93 20.68 -4.46
CA LYS A 14 -9.87 19.97 -3.59
C LYS A 14 -10.34 18.69 -4.30
N PRO A 15 -10.37 17.53 -3.62
CA PRO A 15 -10.86 16.30 -4.21
C PRO A 15 -12.26 16.49 -4.78
N GLY A 16 -12.51 15.94 -5.96
CA GLY A 16 -13.83 16.03 -6.61
C GLY A 16 -14.91 15.39 -5.74
N ARG A 17 -16.14 15.88 -5.80
CA ARG A 17 -17.27 15.37 -4.99
C ARG A 17 -17.46 13.86 -5.12
N ILE A 18 -17.27 13.30 -6.32
CA ILE A 18 -17.35 11.85 -6.56
C ILE A 18 -16.28 11.12 -5.73
N HIS A 19 -15.04 11.62 -5.70
CA HIS A 19 -13.94 11.02 -4.94
C HIS A 19 -14.24 11.02 -3.42
N VAL A 20 -14.85 12.07 -2.90
CA VAL A 20 -15.24 12.13 -1.48
C VAL A 20 -16.26 11.04 -1.16
N VAL A 21 -17.33 10.91 -1.96
CA VAL A 21 -18.38 9.88 -1.77
C VAL A 21 -17.77 8.47 -1.92
N LEU A 22 -16.98 8.26 -2.97
CA LEU A 22 -16.31 7.00 -3.24
C LEU A 22 -15.43 6.56 -2.07
N THR A 23 -14.61 7.48 -1.54
CA THR A 23 -13.69 7.20 -0.43
C THR A 23 -14.46 6.95 0.87
N THR A 24 -15.52 7.71 1.15
CA THR A 24 -16.34 7.52 2.34
C THR A 24 -17.01 6.14 2.34
N LEU A 25 -17.73 5.81 1.26
CA LEU A 25 -18.40 4.51 1.16
C LEU A 25 -17.40 3.34 1.08
N GLY A 26 -16.29 3.52 0.34
CA GLY A 26 -15.24 2.50 0.23
C GLY A 26 -14.63 2.17 1.58
N ARG A 27 -14.36 3.18 2.43
CA ARG A 27 -13.87 2.99 3.80
C ARG A 27 -14.92 2.34 4.70
N GLU A 28 -16.18 2.78 4.66
CA GLU A 28 -17.26 2.18 5.45
C GLU A 28 -17.41 0.67 5.15
N ILE A 29 -17.28 0.29 3.87
CA ILE A 29 -17.32 -1.11 3.45
C ILE A 29 -16.05 -1.85 3.91
N ALA A 30 -14.87 -1.28 3.70
CA ALA A 30 -13.60 -1.88 4.07
C ALA A 30 -13.45 -2.07 5.59
N GLN A 31 -14.08 -1.22 6.39
CA GLN A 31 -14.13 -1.27 7.86
C GLN A 31 -15.28 -2.11 8.41
N GLU A 32 -16.03 -2.78 7.53
CA GLU A 32 -17.22 -3.56 7.90
C GLU A 32 -18.30 -2.77 8.67
N ILE A 33 -18.29 -1.42 8.57
CA ILE A 33 -19.40 -0.58 9.04
C ILE A 33 -20.66 -0.93 8.23
N ILE A 34 -20.47 -1.23 6.93
CA ILE A 34 -21.49 -1.84 6.08
C ILE A 34 -20.95 -3.22 5.68
N PRO A 35 -21.36 -4.29 6.39
CA PRO A 35 -20.80 -5.63 6.17
C PRO A 35 -21.21 -6.25 4.83
N ALA A 36 -20.46 -7.29 4.43
CA ALA A 36 -20.80 -8.09 3.26
C ALA A 36 -22.22 -8.66 3.34
N GLY A 37 -22.96 -8.61 2.23
CA GLY A 37 -24.34 -9.05 2.12
C GLY A 37 -25.37 -7.98 2.52
N VAL A 38 -24.97 -6.92 3.22
CA VAL A 38 -25.86 -5.82 3.62
C VAL A 38 -26.09 -4.85 2.47
N ALA A 39 -27.30 -4.31 2.37
CA ALA A 39 -27.63 -3.28 1.39
C ALA A 39 -27.05 -1.92 1.81
N LEU A 40 -26.50 -1.17 0.85
CA LEU A 40 -26.21 0.25 1.04
C LEU A 40 -27.52 1.00 1.32
N PRO A 41 -27.46 2.13 2.07
CA PRO A 41 -28.59 3.04 2.16
C PRO A 41 -29.09 3.44 0.77
N PRO A 42 -30.41 3.71 0.61
CA PRO A 42 -30.96 4.20 -0.64
C PRO A 42 -30.22 5.42 -1.19
N GLU A 43 -30.15 5.59 -2.52
CA GLU A 43 -29.45 6.73 -3.15
C GLU A 43 -29.88 8.06 -2.53
N TYR A 44 -31.18 8.25 -2.28
CA TYR A 44 -31.72 9.46 -1.68
C TYR A 44 -31.17 9.74 -0.27
N ASP A 45 -31.05 8.71 0.56
CA ASP A 45 -30.49 8.87 1.91
C ASP A 45 -28.99 9.19 1.87
N LEU A 46 -28.25 8.61 0.89
CA LEU A 46 -26.86 8.92 0.64
C LEU A 46 -26.67 10.36 0.14
N GLU A 47 -27.57 10.87 -0.72
CA GLU A 47 -27.57 12.27 -1.16
C GLU A 47 -27.65 13.23 0.02
N ILE A 48 -28.59 12.99 0.93
CA ILE A 48 -28.82 13.83 2.15
C ILE A 48 -27.59 13.70 3.07
N ARG A 49 -27.18 12.45 3.39
CA ARG A 49 -26.09 12.19 4.33
C ARG A 49 -24.76 12.82 3.89
N LEU A 50 -24.46 12.77 2.60
CA LEU A 50 -23.18 13.21 2.04
C LEU A 50 -23.22 14.62 1.44
N GLY A 51 -24.40 15.27 1.40
CA GLY A 51 -24.56 16.62 0.88
C GLY A 51 -24.22 16.77 -0.60
N VAL A 52 -24.56 15.75 -1.41
CA VAL A 52 -24.22 15.68 -2.85
C VAL A 52 -25.46 15.38 -3.69
N GLY A 53 -25.41 15.66 -5.00
CA GLY A 53 -26.53 15.34 -5.88
C GLY A 53 -26.51 13.89 -6.34
N ARG A 54 -27.68 13.40 -6.77
CA ARG A 54 -27.94 12.02 -7.22
C ARG A 54 -26.92 11.48 -8.24
N GLY A 55 -26.51 12.31 -9.21
CA GLY A 55 -25.53 11.91 -10.22
C GLY A 55 -24.18 11.54 -9.62
N VAL A 56 -23.75 12.25 -8.54
CA VAL A 56 -22.50 11.98 -7.83
C VAL A 56 -22.56 10.64 -7.10
N VAL A 57 -23.69 10.36 -6.41
CA VAL A 57 -23.91 9.09 -5.69
C VAL A 57 -23.89 7.92 -6.67
N ARG A 58 -24.61 8.02 -7.79
CA ARG A 58 -24.67 6.96 -8.81
C ARG A 58 -23.32 6.65 -9.43
N GLU A 59 -22.54 7.68 -9.77
CA GLU A 59 -21.19 7.46 -10.31
C GLU A 59 -20.23 6.82 -9.28
N ALA A 60 -20.35 7.20 -8.00
CA ALA A 60 -19.58 6.55 -6.94
C ALA A 60 -19.97 5.07 -6.79
N ILE A 61 -21.28 4.75 -6.74
CA ILE A 61 -21.78 3.36 -6.68
C ILE A 61 -21.33 2.56 -7.89
N LYS A 62 -21.39 3.13 -9.09
CA LYS A 62 -20.89 2.48 -10.32
C LYS A 62 -19.41 2.17 -10.23
N THR A 63 -18.62 3.10 -9.70
CA THR A 63 -17.17 2.90 -9.51
C THR A 63 -16.91 1.80 -8.46
N LEU A 64 -17.63 1.79 -7.32
CA LEU A 64 -17.54 0.73 -6.32
C LEU A 64 -17.91 -0.64 -6.91
N SER A 65 -18.93 -0.68 -7.78
CA SER A 65 -19.32 -1.90 -8.49
C SER A 65 -18.23 -2.37 -9.45
N GLY A 66 -17.59 -1.46 -10.19
CA GLY A 66 -16.45 -1.78 -11.05
C GLY A 66 -15.22 -2.30 -10.29
N LYS A 67 -15.07 -1.91 -9.03
CA LYS A 67 -14.01 -2.41 -8.12
C LYS A 67 -14.42 -3.71 -7.38
N GLY A 68 -15.63 -4.24 -7.62
CA GLY A 68 -16.12 -5.47 -7.02
C GLY A 68 -16.61 -5.33 -5.57
N LEU A 69 -16.72 -4.10 -5.02
CA LEU A 69 -17.16 -3.92 -3.63
C LEU A 69 -18.67 -4.09 -3.47
N VAL A 70 -19.45 -3.75 -4.49
CA VAL A 70 -20.90 -3.81 -4.43
C VAL A 70 -21.49 -4.39 -5.71
N SER A 71 -22.70 -4.96 -5.60
CA SER A 71 -23.52 -5.34 -6.74
C SER A 71 -24.82 -4.57 -6.74
N VAL A 72 -25.21 -4.03 -7.89
CA VAL A 72 -26.48 -3.34 -8.10
C VAL A 72 -27.50 -4.35 -8.63
N ARG A 73 -28.59 -4.59 -7.90
CA ARG A 73 -29.65 -5.51 -8.32
C ARG A 73 -30.97 -4.73 -8.55
N PRO A 74 -31.57 -4.81 -9.73
CA PRO A 74 -32.84 -4.14 -9.99
C PRO A 74 -33.87 -4.52 -8.91
N ARG A 75 -34.56 -3.52 -8.37
CA ARG A 75 -35.59 -3.64 -7.31
C ARG A 75 -35.12 -4.17 -5.95
N HIS A 76 -33.86 -4.60 -5.82
CA HIS A 76 -33.30 -5.14 -4.57
C HIS A 76 -32.23 -4.22 -3.96
N GLY A 77 -31.87 -3.13 -4.67
CA GLY A 77 -30.88 -2.17 -4.18
C GLY A 77 -29.42 -2.59 -4.48
N THR A 78 -28.52 -1.91 -3.81
CA THR A 78 -27.07 -2.12 -3.94
C THR A 78 -26.56 -2.85 -2.70
N HIS A 79 -25.94 -4.02 -2.86
CA HIS A 79 -25.46 -4.84 -1.76
C HIS A 79 -23.95 -4.96 -1.78
N VAL A 80 -23.33 -4.97 -0.60
CA VAL A 80 -21.89 -5.18 -0.42
C VAL A 80 -21.56 -6.63 -0.76
N LEU A 81 -20.53 -6.82 -1.61
CA LEU A 81 -20.02 -8.12 -1.99
C LEU A 81 -19.00 -8.66 -0.96
N PRO A 82 -18.84 -9.97 -0.84
CA PRO A 82 -17.81 -10.56 0.01
C PRO A 82 -16.41 -10.16 -0.51
N ARG A 83 -15.44 -10.03 0.41
CA ARG A 83 -14.08 -9.54 0.15
C ARG A 83 -13.34 -10.30 -0.95
N ARG A 84 -13.61 -11.60 -1.14
CA ARG A 84 -13.03 -12.41 -2.22
C ARG A 84 -13.37 -11.91 -3.62
N ASP A 85 -14.44 -11.11 -3.77
CA ASP A 85 -14.89 -10.57 -5.04
C ASP A 85 -14.30 -9.18 -5.32
N TRP A 86 -13.59 -8.58 -4.36
CA TRP A 86 -13.02 -7.25 -4.47
C TRP A 86 -11.75 -7.26 -5.32
N SER A 87 -11.54 -6.18 -6.06
CA SER A 87 -10.29 -5.96 -6.81
C SER A 87 -9.16 -5.55 -5.87
N LEU A 88 -8.58 -6.51 -5.14
CA LEU A 88 -7.58 -6.24 -4.09
C LEU A 88 -6.27 -5.61 -4.62
N LEU A 89 -6.01 -5.66 -5.93
CA LEU A 89 -4.87 -4.96 -6.55
C LEU A 89 -5.21 -3.53 -6.98
N ASP A 90 -6.49 -3.11 -6.85
CA ASP A 90 -6.89 -1.73 -7.08
C ASP A 90 -6.36 -0.84 -5.96
N ARG A 91 -5.71 0.27 -6.32
CA ARG A 91 -5.06 1.19 -5.39
C ARG A 91 -6.02 1.76 -4.34
N ASP A 92 -7.24 2.14 -4.76
CA ASP A 92 -8.21 2.71 -3.81
C ASP A 92 -8.68 1.65 -2.82
N VAL A 93 -8.97 0.42 -3.29
CA VAL A 93 -9.41 -0.71 -2.45
C VAL A 93 -8.33 -1.03 -1.42
N LEU A 94 -7.07 -1.16 -1.84
CA LEU A 94 -5.95 -1.36 -0.93
C LEU A 94 -5.83 -0.22 0.09
N ASN A 95 -5.88 1.04 -0.37
CA ASN A 95 -5.81 2.21 0.52
C ASN A 95 -6.93 2.24 1.55
N TRP A 96 -8.13 1.79 1.21
CA TRP A 96 -9.24 1.72 2.18
C TRP A 96 -9.05 0.61 3.20
N LEU A 97 -8.42 -0.50 2.82
CA LEU A 97 -8.15 -1.64 3.69
C LEU A 97 -6.96 -1.41 4.63
N VAL A 98 -5.88 -0.76 4.14
CA VAL A 98 -4.64 -0.58 4.91
C VAL A 98 -4.51 0.82 5.55
N GLY A 99 -5.16 1.84 4.99
CA GLY A 99 -5.10 3.24 5.47
C GLY A 99 -6.01 3.53 6.66
N GLN A 100 -6.13 2.60 7.61
CA GLN A 100 -6.95 2.71 8.82
C GLN A 100 -6.08 2.89 10.06
N ASP A 101 -6.67 3.38 11.16
CA ASP A 101 -6.00 3.46 12.47
C ASP A 101 -5.48 2.09 12.96
N LYS A 102 -6.08 1.01 12.45
CA LYS A 102 -5.62 -0.38 12.64
C LYS A 102 -5.59 -1.06 11.28
N PRO A 103 -4.45 -1.06 10.58
CA PRO A 103 -4.31 -1.74 9.31
C PRO A 103 -4.67 -3.22 9.42
N ASP A 104 -5.36 -3.75 8.40
CA ASP A 104 -5.62 -5.17 8.28
C ASP A 104 -4.30 -5.93 8.14
N ARG A 105 -3.92 -6.58 9.23
CA ARG A 105 -2.65 -7.25 9.37
C ARG A 105 -2.53 -8.49 8.50
N GLU A 106 -3.60 -9.28 8.38
CA GLU A 106 -3.59 -10.46 7.52
C GLU A 106 -3.35 -10.05 6.07
N LEU A 107 -3.97 -8.93 5.66
CA LEU A 107 -3.72 -8.36 4.35
C LEU A 107 -2.27 -7.90 4.19
N LEU A 108 -1.69 -7.21 5.18
CA LEU A 108 -0.28 -6.79 5.13
C LEU A 108 0.67 -7.98 4.97
N LEU A 109 0.43 -9.07 5.69
CA LEU A 109 1.22 -10.30 5.58
C LEU A 109 1.03 -10.98 4.23
N ALA A 110 -0.22 -11.10 3.74
CA ALA A 110 -0.50 -11.68 2.43
C ALA A 110 0.15 -10.89 1.30
N VAL A 111 0.19 -9.59 1.43
CA VAL A 111 0.82 -8.74 0.43
C VAL A 111 2.34 -8.80 0.52
N GLN A 112 2.93 -8.86 1.73
CA GLN A 112 4.36 -9.10 1.89
C GLN A 112 4.78 -10.45 1.28
N GLU A 113 3.93 -11.47 1.39
CA GLU A 113 4.14 -12.75 0.72
C GLU A 113 4.20 -12.57 -0.81
N VAL A 114 3.25 -11.84 -1.40
CA VAL A 114 3.25 -11.53 -2.84
C VAL A 114 4.50 -10.77 -3.26
N ARG A 115 4.94 -9.78 -2.48
CA ARG A 115 6.20 -9.05 -2.72
C ARG A 115 7.40 -10.01 -2.73
N SER A 116 7.46 -10.92 -1.76
CA SER A 116 8.56 -11.92 -1.65
C SER A 116 8.63 -12.88 -2.85
N ILE A 117 7.54 -13.06 -3.58
CA ILE A 117 7.49 -13.85 -4.82
C ILE A 117 7.87 -12.99 -6.04
N ILE A 118 7.33 -11.77 -6.13
CA ILE A 118 7.42 -10.93 -7.35
C ILE A 118 8.73 -10.16 -7.40
N GLU A 119 9.11 -9.47 -6.33
CA GLU A 119 10.21 -8.50 -6.37
C GLU A 119 11.60 -9.12 -6.56
N PRO A 120 11.95 -10.29 -5.99
CA PRO A 120 13.21 -10.96 -6.32
C PRO A 120 13.29 -11.39 -7.79
N ALA A 121 12.16 -11.82 -8.36
CA ALA A 121 12.07 -12.14 -9.78
C ALA A 121 12.19 -10.88 -10.65
N ALA A 122 11.59 -9.77 -10.21
CA ALA A 122 11.71 -8.49 -10.88
C ALA A 122 13.15 -7.97 -10.86
N ALA A 123 13.85 -8.07 -9.72
CA ALA A 123 15.26 -7.69 -9.61
C ALA A 123 16.16 -8.51 -10.55
N ALA A 124 15.93 -9.82 -10.65
CA ALA A 124 16.66 -10.68 -11.60
C ALA A 124 16.40 -10.28 -13.07
N LEU A 125 15.18 -9.94 -13.42
CA LEU A 125 14.82 -9.46 -14.76
C LEU A 125 15.43 -8.08 -15.02
N ALA A 126 15.38 -7.18 -14.05
CA ALA A 126 15.98 -5.86 -14.16
C ALA A 126 17.49 -5.95 -14.41
N ALA A 127 18.21 -6.85 -13.72
CA ALA A 127 19.63 -7.07 -13.95
C ALA A 127 19.99 -7.37 -15.42
N THR A 128 19.09 -8.06 -16.13
CA THR A 128 19.31 -8.44 -17.53
C THR A 128 18.71 -7.47 -18.55
N ARG A 129 17.80 -6.59 -18.15
CA ARG A 129 16.99 -5.78 -19.07
C ARG A 129 17.13 -4.28 -18.86
N ALA A 130 17.61 -3.85 -17.67
CA ALA A 130 17.69 -2.45 -17.33
C ALA A 130 18.53 -1.66 -18.34
N THR A 131 17.95 -0.58 -18.85
CA THR A 131 18.69 0.43 -19.62
C THR A 131 19.61 1.23 -18.71
N LYS A 132 20.47 2.07 -19.29
CA LYS A 132 21.29 3.00 -18.53
C LYS A 132 20.43 3.95 -17.68
N GLU A 133 19.33 4.42 -18.24
CA GLU A 133 18.40 5.34 -17.59
C GLU A 133 17.65 4.64 -16.42
N ASP A 134 17.35 3.36 -16.55
CA ASP A 134 16.76 2.57 -15.46
C ASP A 134 17.71 2.44 -14.28
N ARG A 135 18.98 2.07 -14.56
CA ARG A 135 20.03 1.97 -13.54
C ARG A 135 20.25 3.28 -12.82
N GLN A 136 20.27 4.40 -13.57
CA GLN A 136 20.37 5.74 -12.98
C GLN A 136 19.19 6.03 -12.03
N ARG A 137 17.95 5.64 -12.38
CA ARG A 137 16.78 5.83 -11.51
C ARG A 137 16.88 4.98 -10.24
N ILE A 138 17.35 3.74 -10.35
CA ILE A 138 17.55 2.85 -9.20
C ILE A 138 18.62 3.44 -8.27
N HIS A 139 19.76 3.90 -8.81
CA HIS A 139 20.81 4.53 -8.02
C HIS A 139 20.37 5.85 -7.38
N ALA A 140 19.63 6.67 -8.10
CA ALA A 140 19.09 7.93 -7.53
C ALA A 140 18.12 7.68 -6.36
N ALA A 141 17.32 6.61 -6.44
CA ALA A 141 16.44 6.23 -5.34
C ALA A 141 17.22 5.69 -4.14
N LEU A 142 18.29 4.92 -4.37
CA LEU A 142 19.20 4.46 -3.30
C LEU A 142 19.91 5.63 -2.62
N GLU A 143 20.47 6.57 -3.38
CA GLU A 143 21.11 7.79 -2.85
C GLU A 143 20.12 8.65 -2.04
N ALA A 144 18.86 8.74 -2.50
CA ALA A 144 17.82 9.42 -1.75
C ALA A 144 17.48 8.73 -0.42
N MET A 145 17.59 7.39 -0.32
CA MET A 145 17.47 6.67 0.96
C MET A 145 18.66 6.98 1.88
N GLU A 146 19.89 6.94 1.35
CA GLU A 146 21.14 7.18 2.09
C GLU A 146 21.21 8.60 2.67
N THR A 147 20.64 9.58 1.96
CA THR A 147 20.70 11.01 2.31
C THR A 147 19.41 11.53 2.94
N SER A 148 18.44 10.65 3.24
CA SER A 148 17.17 11.06 3.82
C SER A 148 17.36 11.56 5.25
N ASP A 149 16.76 12.72 5.53
CA ASP A 149 16.79 13.40 6.83
C ASP A 149 15.55 13.13 7.68
N SER A 150 14.59 12.42 7.13
CA SER A 150 13.34 12.08 7.80
C SER A 150 12.82 10.74 7.32
N GLN A 151 12.02 10.12 8.17
CA GLN A 151 11.34 8.87 7.86
C GLN A 151 10.40 8.97 6.65
N ALA A 152 9.75 10.11 6.46
CA ALA A 152 8.88 10.33 5.32
C ALA A 152 9.68 10.34 4.00
N THR A 153 10.83 11.02 3.98
CA THR A 153 11.72 11.05 2.80
C THR A 153 12.33 9.69 2.53
N ALA A 154 12.74 8.96 3.57
CA ALA A 154 13.25 7.60 3.45
C ALA A 154 12.18 6.63 2.90
N THR A 155 10.94 6.74 3.37
CA THR A 155 9.81 5.95 2.85
C THR A 155 9.56 6.20 1.36
N ASP A 156 9.55 7.47 0.95
CA ASP A 156 9.33 7.82 -0.45
C ASP A 156 10.48 7.35 -1.34
N ALA A 157 11.72 7.39 -0.85
CA ALA A 157 12.90 6.89 -1.55
C ALA A 157 12.89 5.36 -1.68
N ASP A 158 12.54 4.62 -0.62
CA ASP A 158 12.38 3.16 -0.64
C ASP A 158 11.31 2.73 -1.65
N LYS A 159 10.16 3.39 -1.64
CA LYS A 159 9.12 3.17 -2.65
C LYS A 159 9.63 3.41 -4.06
N ALA A 160 10.33 4.52 -4.28
CA ALA A 160 10.91 4.85 -5.58
C ALA A 160 11.89 3.77 -6.05
N PHE A 161 12.70 3.20 -5.15
CA PHE A 161 13.64 2.13 -5.43
C PHE A 161 12.95 0.87 -5.93
N HIS A 162 11.98 0.36 -5.19
CA HIS A 162 11.22 -0.84 -5.56
C HIS A 162 10.45 -0.66 -6.88
N LEU A 163 9.84 0.51 -7.06
CA LEU A 163 9.12 0.84 -8.28
C LEU A 163 10.05 1.01 -9.50
N ALA A 164 11.25 1.55 -9.32
CA ALA A 164 12.25 1.66 -10.38
C ALA A 164 12.74 0.28 -10.85
N ILE A 165 12.94 -0.68 -9.93
CA ILE A 165 13.29 -2.06 -10.28
C ILE A 165 12.16 -2.74 -11.05
N LEU A 166 10.91 -2.54 -10.63
CA LEU A 166 9.75 -3.09 -11.33
C LEU A 166 9.63 -2.53 -12.76
N ASP A 167 9.85 -1.23 -12.92
CA ASP A 167 9.86 -0.56 -14.23
C ASP A 167 10.99 -1.08 -15.12
N ALA A 168 12.18 -1.32 -14.56
CA ALA A 168 13.36 -1.83 -15.24
C ALA A 168 13.23 -3.29 -15.76
N THR A 169 12.16 -4.00 -15.36
CA THR A 169 11.85 -5.32 -15.93
C THR A 169 11.42 -5.24 -17.39
N HIS A 170 10.93 -4.07 -17.85
CA HIS A 170 10.28 -3.86 -19.15
C HIS A 170 9.19 -4.89 -19.46
N ASN A 171 8.55 -5.41 -18.41
CA ASN A 171 7.41 -6.31 -18.51
C ASN A 171 6.12 -5.56 -18.12
N PRO A 172 5.22 -5.25 -19.07
CA PRO A 172 4.04 -4.43 -18.80
C PRO A 172 3.07 -5.08 -17.79
N VAL A 173 3.08 -6.40 -17.66
CA VAL A 173 2.25 -7.11 -16.68
C VAL A 173 2.82 -6.91 -15.26
N LEU A 174 4.14 -7.04 -15.09
CA LEU A 174 4.80 -6.76 -13.81
C LEU A 174 4.65 -5.28 -13.43
N GLN A 175 4.80 -4.37 -14.37
CA GLN A 175 4.57 -2.94 -14.16
C GLN A 175 3.13 -2.64 -13.71
N GLY A 176 2.16 -3.48 -14.09
CA GLY A 176 0.77 -3.40 -13.61
C GLY A 176 0.62 -3.57 -12.09
N PHE A 177 1.57 -4.21 -11.40
CA PHE A 177 1.60 -4.32 -9.93
C PHE A 177 2.09 -3.05 -9.22
N ARG A 178 2.58 -2.04 -9.96
CA ARG A 178 3.14 -0.80 -9.42
C ARG A 178 2.23 -0.13 -8.39
N GLY A 179 0.94 0.02 -8.70
CA GLY A 179 -0.01 0.67 -7.80
C GLY A 179 -0.24 -0.10 -6.51
N ALA A 180 -0.28 -1.43 -6.59
CA ALA A 180 -0.37 -2.29 -5.42
C ALA A 180 0.89 -2.18 -4.54
N ILE A 181 2.08 -2.33 -5.12
CA ILE A 181 3.35 -2.23 -4.39
C ILE A 181 3.52 -0.86 -3.73
N ASP A 182 3.23 0.26 -4.42
CA ASP A 182 3.27 1.61 -3.86
C ASP A 182 2.36 1.75 -2.62
N THR A 183 1.13 1.25 -2.71
CA THR A 183 0.16 1.31 -1.59
C THR A 183 0.62 0.48 -0.40
N ILE A 184 1.17 -0.70 -0.67
CA ILE A 184 1.63 -1.63 0.35
C ILE A 184 2.85 -1.09 1.09
N LEU A 185 3.83 -0.60 0.36
CA LEU A 185 5.00 0.05 0.96
C LEU A 185 4.56 1.18 1.87
N SER A 186 3.62 2.02 1.42
CA SER A 186 3.06 3.09 2.25
C SER A 186 2.41 2.55 3.54
N ALA A 187 1.70 1.43 3.47
CA ALA A 187 1.04 0.81 4.63
C ALA A 187 2.02 0.13 5.59
N VAL A 188 3.02 -0.57 5.07
CA VAL A 188 4.09 -1.20 5.88
C VAL A 188 4.79 -0.12 6.71
N PHE A 189 5.09 1.02 6.11
CA PHE A 189 5.74 2.13 6.80
C PHE A 189 4.86 2.76 7.87
N LEU A 190 3.56 2.92 7.65
CA LEU A 190 2.65 3.42 8.69
C LEU A 190 2.65 2.54 9.96
N VAL A 191 2.86 1.23 9.80
CA VAL A 191 2.91 0.29 10.93
C VAL A 191 4.30 0.20 11.55
N ALA A 192 5.35 0.29 10.72
CA ALA A 192 6.73 0.10 11.13
C ALA A 192 7.34 1.32 11.82
N VAL A 193 6.92 2.51 11.38
CA VAL A 193 7.49 3.81 11.73
C VAL A 193 7.44 4.12 13.21
N ASP A 194 6.32 3.85 13.87
CA ASP A 194 6.15 4.13 15.30
C ASP A 194 6.77 3.05 16.20
N SER A 195 7.34 2.00 15.60
CA SER A 195 7.64 0.79 16.35
C SER A 195 9.10 0.33 16.34
N VAL A 196 9.95 0.82 15.43
CA VAL A 196 11.33 0.29 15.28
C VAL A 196 12.32 1.38 14.90
N ASP A 197 13.22 1.72 15.84
CA ASP A 197 14.40 2.53 15.54
C ASP A 197 15.32 1.81 14.54
N GLY A 198 15.93 2.56 13.60
CA GLY A 198 16.89 2.02 12.64
C GLY A 198 16.29 1.17 11.50
N TRP A 199 14.99 1.24 11.27
CA TRP A 199 14.31 0.45 10.22
C TRP A 199 14.97 0.56 8.85
N PHE A 200 15.34 1.76 8.44
CA PHE A 200 15.98 2.00 7.14
C PHE A 200 17.46 1.68 7.14
N ASP A 201 18.19 2.14 8.16
CA ASP A 201 19.64 2.04 8.24
C ASP A 201 20.12 0.59 8.22
N ASP A 202 19.46 -0.28 8.96
CA ASP A 202 19.79 -1.71 9.03
C ASP A 202 19.58 -2.44 7.70
N ASN A 203 18.63 -2.00 6.86
CA ASN A 203 18.30 -2.65 5.59
C ASN A 203 18.97 -2.01 4.37
N LEU A 204 19.52 -0.83 4.52
CA LEU A 204 20.18 -0.08 3.43
C LEU A 204 21.30 -0.86 2.74
N PRO A 205 22.15 -1.64 3.45
CA PRO A 205 23.16 -2.47 2.80
C PRO A 205 22.57 -3.51 1.82
N ASN A 206 21.38 -4.04 2.10
CA ASN A 206 20.71 -5.00 1.21
C ASN A 206 20.18 -4.31 -0.06
N HIS A 207 19.67 -3.07 0.06
CA HIS A 207 19.25 -2.26 -1.09
C HIS A 207 20.46 -1.92 -1.97
N ALA A 208 21.60 -1.52 -1.37
CA ALA A 208 22.83 -1.24 -2.08
C ALA A 208 23.38 -2.48 -2.81
N ALA A 209 23.31 -3.66 -2.18
CA ALA A 209 23.69 -4.93 -2.82
C ALA A 209 22.80 -5.26 -4.02
N THR A 210 21.48 -4.98 -3.91
CA THR A 210 20.52 -5.18 -5.00
C THR A 210 20.83 -4.26 -6.19
N ALA A 211 21.05 -2.96 -5.94
CA ALA A 211 21.38 -1.99 -6.98
C ALA A 211 22.70 -2.36 -7.70
N ARG A 212 23.71 -2.74 -6.95
CA ARG A 212 25.00 -3.18 -7.50
C ARG A 212 24.86 -4.42 -8.38
N ALA A 213 24.12 -5.42 -7.93
CA ALA A 213 23.91 -6.64 -8.70
C ALA A 213 23.15 -6.37 -10.02
N ILE A 214 22.20 -5.41 -10.01
CA ILE A 214 21.52 -4.96 -11.24
C ILE A 214 22.50 -4.22 -12.16
N GLU A 215 23.38 -3.38 -11.63
CA GLU A 215 24.41 -2.68 -12.41
C GLU A 215 25.39 -3.67 -13.06
N GLU A 216 25.81 -4.71 -12.31
CA GLU A 216 26.68 -5.77 -12.79
C GLU A 216 26.00 -6.72 -13.80
N GLY A 217 24.67 -6.67 -13.94
CA GLY A 217 23.92 -7.59 -14.79
C GLY A 217 23.79 -9.01 -14.21
N ASP A 218 24.07 -9.20 -12.91
CA ASP A 218 24.03 -10.51 -12.24
C ASP A 218 22.61 -10.80 -11.68
N ALA A 219 21.82 -11.49 -12.49
CA ALA A 219 20.44 -11.82 -12.14
C ALA A 219 20.30 -12.66 -10.85
N LYS A 220 21.28 -13.56 -10.59
CA LYS A 220 21.23 -14.41 -9.39
C LYS A 220 21.54 -13.61 -8.14
N LYS A 221 22.56 -12.76 -8.16
CA LYS A 221 22.88 -11.88 -7.04
C LYS A 221 21.76 -10.86 -6.80
N ALA A 222 21.18 -10.28 -7.86
CA ALA A 222 20.08 -9.32 -7.73
C ALA A 222 18.85 -9.96 -7.05
N ARG A 223 18.49 -11.18 -7.44
CA ARG A 223 17.46 -11.96 -6.78
C ARG A 223 17.73 -12.14 -5.29
N ASN A 224 18.90 -12.70 -4.97
CA ASN A 224 19.27 -13.03 -3.59
C ASN A 224 19.35 -11.77 -2.71
N ALA A 225 19.88 -10.66 -3.23
CA ALA A 225 19.93 -9.41 -2.49
C ALA A 225 18.53 -8.85 -2.20
N MET A 226 17.61 -8.90 -3.17
CA MET A 226 16.21 -8.49 -2.96
C MET A 226 15.48 -9.41 -1.97
N GLU A 227 15.76 -10.71 -1.95
CA GLU A 227 15.25 -11.64 -0.93
C GLU A 227 15.71 -11.23 0.48
N GLN A 228 16.93 -10.72 0.65
CA GLN A 228 17.39 -10.19 1.94
C GLN A 228 16.68 -8.89 2.33
N VAL A 229 16.45 -7.98 1.38
CA VAL A 229 15.64 -6.76 1.61
C VAL A 229 14.27 -7.12 2.17
N LEU A 230 13.57 -8.05 1.52
CA LEU A 230 12.20 -8.43 1.90
C LEU A 230 12.16 -9.30 3.16
N GLY A 231 13.15 -10.17 3.35
CA GLY A 231 13.30 -10.98 4.56
C GLY A 231 13.49 -10.13 5.81
N TYR A 232 14.27 -9.05 5.72
CA TYR A 232 14.39 -8.07 6.80
C TYR A 232 13.03 -7.46 7.15
N THR A 233 12.30 -6.95 6.16
CA THR A 233 10.96 -6.38 6.36
C THR A 233 10.00 -7.39 7.00
N GLN A 234 9.98 -8.63 6.52
CA GLN A 234 9.15 -9.71 7.06
C GLN A 234 9.48 -10.00 8.53
N SER A 235 10.77 -10.06 8.87
CA SER A 235 11.22 -10.33 10.26
C SER A 235 10.76 -9.23 11.22
N LYS A 236 10.87 -7.97 10.80
CA LYS A 236 10.43 -6.81 11.59
C LYS A 236 8.91 -6.78 11.77
N LEU A 237 8.13 -7.02 10.72
CA LEU A 237 6.67 -7.14 10.80
C LEU A 237 6.24 -8.28 11.73
N SER A 238 6.97 -9.39 11.74
CA SER A 238 6.70 -10.53 12.62
C SER A 238 7.01 -10.23 14.09
N SER A 239 8.09 -9.49 14.39
CA SER A 239 8.49 -9.11 15.74
C SER A 239 7.52 -8.15 16.41
N LEU A 240 6.94 -7.22 15.66
CA LEU A 240 5.85 -6.34 16.13
C LEU A 240 4.66 -7.16 16.64
N ASN A 241 4.52 -8.37 16.16
CA ASN A 241 3.50 -9.34 16.51
C ASN A 241 3.68 -9.95 17.88
N ALA A 242 4.88 -10.34 18.23
CA ALA A 242 5.19 -10.96 19.52
C ALA A 242 4.97 -9.97 20.68
N GLY A 243 5.26 -8.67 20.45
CA GLY A 243 5.11 -7.62 21.45
C GLY A 243 3.65 -7.27 21.79
N ALA A 244 2.75 -7.25 20.80
CA ALA A 244 1.33 -6.94 21.02
C ALA A 244 0.61 -8.06 21.80
N GLY A 245 0.88 -9.31 21.48
CA GLY A 245 0.30 -10.46 22.19
C GLY A 245 0.74 -10.57 23.68
N HIS A 246 1.94 -10.07 24.02
CA HIS A 246 2.42 -10.02 25.40
C HIS A 246 1.75 -8.90 26.21
N ARG A 247 1.42 -7.76 25.61
CA ARG A 247 0.69 -6.67 26.27
C ARG A 247 -0.75 -7.04 26.58
N GLU A 248 -1.45 -7.69 25.66
CA GLU A 248 -2.83 -8.15 25.90
C GLU A 248 -2.91 -9.26 26.96
N ARG A 249 -1.94 -10.18 27.02
CA ARG A 249 -1.88 -11.20 28.08
C ARG A 249 -1.57 -10.63 29.44
N ARG A 250 -0.80 -9.54 29.55
CA ARG A 250 -0.53 -8.87 30.84
C ARG A 250 -1.74 -8.07 31.36
N LEU A 251 -2.60 -7.57 30.47
CA LEU A 251 -3.83 -6.86 30.83
C LEU A 251 -4.98 -7.80 31.21
N ARG A 252 -4.93 -9.07 30.82
CA ARG A 252 -5.82 -10.13 31.32
C ARG A 252 -5.12 -10.84 32.46
N GLY A 253 -5.15 -10.22 33.66
CA GLY A 253 -4.69 -10.84 34.91
C GLY A 253 -5.33 -12.21 35.15
N PRO A 254 -4.76 -13.05 36.04
CA PRO A 254 -5.23 -14.40 36.29
C PRO A 254 -6.70 -14.38 36.71
N ARG A 255 -7.55 -15.08 35.92
CA ARG A 255 -8.94 -15.32 36.33
C ARG A 255 -8.91 -16.04 37.70
N ASP A 256 -9.40 -15.37 38.69
CA ASP A 256 -9.58 -15.86 40.06
C ASP A 256 -10.41 -17.17 40.02
N ARG A 257 -9.72 -18.30 40.21
CA ARG A 257 -10.36 -19.58 40.47
C ARG A 257 -10.71 -19.61 41.94
N ARG A 258 -11.76 -18.93 42.32
CA ARG A 258 -12.44 -19.20 43.61
C ARG A 258 -13.92 -19.11 43.37
N GLN A 259 -14.54 -20.26 43.29
CA GLN A 259 -15.82 -20.61 43.91
C GLN A 259 -16.10 -22.08 43.58
N SER A 260 -15.79 -22.87 44.57
CA SER A 260 -16.38 -24.20 44.78
C SER A 260 -17.72 -24.01 45.43
#